data_41ff53f0b254293f86ac1555357e7726
#
_entry.id   41ff53f0b254293f86ac1555357e7726
#
_cell.length_a   1.000
_cell.length_b   1.000
_cell.length_c   1.000
_cell.angle_alpha   90.00
_cell.angle_beta   90.00
_cell.angle_gamma   90.00
#
_symmetry.space_group_name_H-M   'P 1'
#
loop_
_entity.id
_entity.type
_entity.pdbx_description
1 polymer ?
#
loop_
_entity_poly.entity_id
_entity_poly.type
_entity_poly.pdbx_seq_one_letter_code
_entity_poly.pdbx_strand_id
1 'polypeptide(L)'
;NSQHTQSDKPRVAISFDDAYASIFENAYPELKRRNWPFTVFVNTRPVNQGNRGIMSWEQIKQLVDDGVVIANHSVTHAHLPTIPEGLTLAQWLDQEILATQIELEKRLGKVGNMLAYPYGEFTLAMIPWLEKHNMLAYGQQSGPIGETSHPQALSRFPAAGVYADVKSLKTKLLSLALPIEKSQLHDPIVLPENNPPAFKVDLLKADYNPAGIQCFASSQGAIDTKVEKINAGYVLTTQAPKAMNGARGRYNCTVMSSQKGRFYWYSQPWQFF
;
A
#
# COMPACT_ATOMS: atom_id res chain seq x y z
N ASN A 1 -28.88 5.55 -9.15
CA ASN A 1 -28.54 4.56 -10.19
C ASN A 1 -27.42 5.14 -11.06
N SER A 2 -26.19 5.19 -10.58
CA SER A 2 -25.03 5.41 -11.44
C SER A 2 -24.45 4.03 -11.79
N GLN A 3 -24.81 3.54 -12.98
CA GLN A 3 -24.10 2.45 -13.61
C GLN A 3 -22.65 2.94 -13.83
N HIS A 4 -21.72 2.51 -12.97
CA HIS A 4 -20.31 2.58 -13.26
C HIS A 4 -20.05 1.57 -14.37
N THR A 5 -20.04 2.03 -15.63
CA THR A 5 -19.47 1.26 -16.73
C THR A 5 -18.00 0.99 -16.38
N GLN A 6 -17.72 -0.25 -16.01
CA GLN A 6 -16.38 -0.73 -15.76
C GLN A 6 -15.59 -0.55 -17.05
N SER A 7 -14.62 0.39 -17.04
CA SER A 7 -13.73 0.58 -18.18
C SER A 7 -12.81 -0.63 -18.27
N ASP A 8 -12.77 -1.33 -19.39
CA ASP A 8 -11.84 -2.45 -19.65
C ASP A 8 -10.36 -2.04 -19.66
N LYS A 9 -10.08 -0.73 -19.52
CA LYS A 9 -8.72 -0.20 -19.46
C LYS A 9 -8.24 -0.12 -18.02
N PRO A 10 -7.00 -0.58 -17.73
CA PRO A 10 -6.41 -0.41 -16.42
C PRO A 10 -6.32 1.07 -16.05
N ARG A 11 -6.68 1.41 -14.82
CA ARG A 11 -6.52 2.75 -14.26
C ARG A 11 -5.27 2.77 -13.41
N VAL A 12 -4.50 3.86 -13.50
CA VAL A 12 -3.27 4.08 -12.73
C VAL A 12 -3.46 5.34 -11.90
N ALA A 13 -3.20 5.22 -10.59
CA ALA A 13 -3.07 6.35 -9.69
C ALA A 13 -1.58 6.57 -9.39
N ILE A 14 -1.15 7.82 -9.46
CA ILE A 14 0.23 8.22 -9.14
C ILE A 14 0.23 8.81 -7.74
N SER A 15 1.14 8.37 -6.88
CA SER A 15 1.30 8.94 -5.54
C SER A 15 2.77 9.12 -5.19
N PHE A 16 3.04 10.10 -4.34
CA PHE A 16 4.34 10.38 -3.74
C PHE A 16 4.19 10.48 -2.23
N ASP A 17 5.19 9.99 -1.51
CA ASP A 17 5.25 10.07 -0.05
C ASP A 17 6.27 11.15 0.36
N ASP A 18 6.25 11.57 1.63
CA ASP A 18 7.23 12.42 2.34
C ASP A 18 7.29 13.92 1.95
N ALA A 19 6.53 14.36 0.98
CA ALA A 19 6.52 15.77 0.55
C ALA A 19 7.91 16.34 0.16
N TYR A 20 8.77 15.53 -0.48
CA TYR A 20 10.08 15.99 -0.95
C TYR A 20 9.97 17.17 -1.94
N ALA A 21 10.86 18.17 -1.80
CA ALA A 21 10.93 19.32 -2.72
C ALA A 21 11.09 18.90 -4.18
N SER A 22 11.81 17.80 -4.44
CA SER A 22 11.97 17.24 -5.79
C SER A 22 10.65 16.84 -6.47
N ILE A 23 9.59 16.58 -5.73
CA ILE A 23 8.25 16.34 -6.28
C ILE A 23 7.74 17.62 -6.94
N PHE A 24 7.87 18.75 -6.24
CA PHE A 24 7.47 20.06 -6.74
C PHE A 24 8.35 20.52 -7.90
N GLU A 25 9.65 20.31 -7.79
CA GLU A 25 10.64 20.81 -8.77
C GLU A 25 10.66 20.00 -10.06
N ASN A 26 10.45 18.67 -9.98
CA ASN A 26 10.66 17.77 -11.13
C ASN A 26 9.37 17.06 -11.58
N ALA A 27 8.65 16.42 -10.66
CA ALA A 27 7.51 15.59 -11.02
C ALA A 27 6.27 16.44 -11.37
N TYR A 28 5.96 17.44 -10.55
CA TYR A 28 4.75 18.26 -10.70
C TYR A 28 4.71 19.01 -12.05
N PRO A 29 5.74 19.69 -12.56
CA PRO A 29 5.68 20.37 -13.86
C PRO A 29 5.35 19.41 -14.99
N GLU A 30 5.92 18.22 -14.98
CA GLU A 30 5.71 17.23 -16.03
C GLU A 30 4.31 16.60 -15.95
N LEU A 31 3.82 16.28 -14.75
CA LEU A 31 2.48 15.75 -14.53
C LEU A 31 1.40 16.79 -14.88
N LYS A 32 1.61 18.06 -14.50
CA LYS A 32 0.73 19.18 -14.85
C LYS A 32 0.66 19.36 -16.38
N ARG A 33 1.81 19.37 -17.08
CA ARG A 33 1.89 19.48 -18.54
C ARG A 33 1.09 18.37 -19.25
N ARG A 34 1.05 17.16 -18.65
CA ARG A 34 0.32 15.99 -19.18
C ARG A 34 -1.15 15.94 -18.73
N ASN A 35 -1.53 16.83 -17.83
CA ASN A 35 -2.83 16.78 -17.16
C ASN A 35 -3.07 15.43 -16.46
N TRP A 36 -2.04 14.88 -15.80
CA TRP A 36 -2.12 13.65 -15.04
C TRP A 36 -2.30 13.96 -13.55
N PRO A 37 -3.45 13.57 -12.96
CA PRO A 37 -3.68 13.77 -11.55
C PRO A 37 -2.76 12.89 -10.71
N PHE A 38 -2.38 13.40 -9.53
CA PHE A 38 -1.57 12.64 -8.57
C PHE A 38 -1.89 13.04 -7.14
N THR A 39 -1.40 12.24 -6.19
CA THR A 39 -1.57 12.46 -4.75
C THR A 39 -0.20 12.63 -4.10
N VAL A 40 -0.09 13.53 -3.13
CA VAL A 40 1.08 13.63 -2.25
C VAL A 40 0.66 13.33 -0.83
N PHE A 41 1.26 12.32 -0.22
CA PHE A 41 1.11 11.99 1.19
C PHE A 41 2.12 12.79 2.01
N VAL A 42 1.64 13.63 2.92
CA VAL A 42 2.44 14.64 3.63
C VAL A 42 2.58 14.26 5.10
N ASN A 43 3.81 14.17 5.57
CA ASN A 43 4.15 14.15 6.99
C ASN A 43 4.41 15.59 7.46
N THR A 44 3.64 16.06 8.47
CA THR A 44 3.57 17.49 8.76
C THR A 44 4.77 18.02 9.53
N ARG A 45 5.44 17.22 10.39
CA ARG A 45 6.58 17.70 11.18
C ARG A 45 7.75 18.21 10.34
N PRO A 46 8.27 17.51 9.32
CA PRO A 46 9.35 18.03 8.48
C PRO A 46 9.01 19.31 7.74
N VAL A 47 7.73 19.46 7.30
CA VAL A 47 7.25 20.68 6.65
C VAL A 47 7.22 21.84 7.65
N ASN A 48 6.69 21.60 8.86
CA ASN A 48 6.63 22.60 9.94
C ASN A 48 8.02 23.10 10.38
N GLN A 49 9.01 22.20 10.32
CA GLN A 49 10.39 22.52 10.66
C GLN A 49 11.17 23.21 9.53
N GLY A 50 10.60 23.31 8.33
CA GLY A 50 11.29 23.84 7.16
C GLY A 50 12.52 23.01 6.77
N ASN A 51 12.45 21.69 6.91
CA ASN A 51 13.56 20.80 6.68
C ASN A 51 14.04 20.92 5.22
N ARG A 52 15.37 20.98 5.05
CA ARG A 52 15.98 21.04 3.71
C ARG A 52 15.53 19.85 2.85
N GLY A 53 15.12 20.13 1.63
CA GLY A 53 14.68 19.12 0.67
C GLY A 53 13.21 18.67 0.83
N ILE A 54 12.48 19.30 1.76
CA ILE A 54 11.03 19.14 1.93
C ILE A 54 10.31 20.36 1.38
N MET A 55 9.14 20.20 0.79
CA MET A 55 8.29 21.30 0.31
C MET A 55 7.89 22.22 1.46
N SER A 56 7.80 23.53 1.17
CA SER A 56 7.16 24.47 2.08
C SER A 56 5.62 24.35 2.01
N TRP A 57 4.92 24.94 2.99
CA TRP A 57 3.45 25.01 2.97
C TRP A 57 2.91 25.79 1.77
N GLU A 58 3.64 26.80 1.31
CA GLU A 58 3.29 27.59 0.11
C GLU A 58 3.36 26.73 -1.14
N GLN A 59 4.39 25.88 -1.28
CA GLN A 59 4.51 24.93 -2.39
C GLN A 59 3.41 23.88 -2.35
N ILE A 60 3.09 23.32 -1.18
CA ILE A 60 2.00 22.36 -0.99
C ILE A 60 0.65 23.01 -1.33
N LYS A 61 0.44 24.26 -0.88
CA LYS A 61 -0.78 24.99 -1.23
C LYS A 61 -0.91 25.22 -2.73
N GLN A 62 0.17 25.57 -3.42
CA GLN A 62 0.16 25.69 -4.89
C GLN A 62 -0.23 24.38 -5.57
N LEU A 63 0.23 23.23 -5.07
CA LEU A 63 -0.22 21.92 -5.59
C LEU A 63 -1.73 21.75 -5.44
N VAL A 64 -2.30 22.11 -4.28
CA VAL A 64 -3.75 22.03 -4.03
C VAL A 64 -4.52 22.95 -4.97
N ASP A 65 -4.06 24.20 -5.15
CA ASP A 65 -4.68 25.19 -6.03
C ASP A 65 -4.69 24.70 -7.51
N ASP A 66 -3.74 23.88 -7.89
CA ASP A 66 -3.65 23.22 -9.20
C ASP A 66 -4.35 21.83 -9.26
N GLY A 67 -5.09 21.45 -8.22
CA GLY A 67 -5.93 20.24 -8.19
C GLY A 67 -5.20 18.95 -7.78
N VAL A 68 -3.98 19.04 -7.25
CA VAL A 68 -3.28 17.89 -6.68
C VAL A 68 -3.92 17.51 -5.34
N VAL A 69 -4.15 16.21 -5.13
CA VAL A 69 -4.68 15.71 -3.87
C VAL A 69 -3.58 15.63 -2.84
N ILE A 70 -3.76 16.30 -1.70
CA ILE A 70 -2.90 16.13 -0.53
C ILE A 70 -3.57 15.18 0.45
N ALA A 71 -2.81 14.28 1.05
CA ALA A 71 -3.28 13.27 1.97
C ALA A 71 -2.27 13.00 3.11
N ASN A 72 -2.63 12.17 4.04
CA ASN A 72 -1.97 11.98 5.33
C ASN A 72 -0.78 11.01 5.24
N HIS A 73 0.38 11.39 5.82
CA HIS A 73 1.53 10.51 6.02
C HIS A 73 2.08 10.56 7.46
N SER A 74 1.20 10.73 8.44
CA SER A 74 1.47 10.94 9.86
C SER A 74 2.17 12.28 10.20
N VAL A 75 2.30 12.58 11.47
CA VAL A 75 3.04 13.78 11.94
C VAL A 75 4.54 13.58 11.75
N THR A 76 5.07 12.46 12.27
CA THR A 76 6.51 12.29 12.47
C THR A 76 7.16 11.27 11.55
N HIS A 77 6.37 10.57 10.73
CA HIS A 77 6.81 9.41 9.98
C HIS A 77 7.31 8.28 10.91
N ALA A 78 6.63 8.07 12.05
CA ALA A 78 6.98 7.05 13.02
C ALA A 78 6.62 5.63 12.55
N HIS A 79 7.27 4.63 13.16
CA HIS A 79 6.84 3.24 13.07
C HIS A 79 5.54 3.05 13.85
N LEU A 80 4.39 3.18 13.20
CA LEU A 80 3.07 3.18 13.84
C LEU A 80 2.77 1.92 14.70
N PRO A 81 3.25 0.70 14.33
CA PRO A 81 3.11 -0.47 15.20
C PRO A 81 3.85 -0.37 16.54
N THR A 82 4.85 0.52 16.65
CA THR A 82 5.62 0.75 17.89
C THR A 82 4.94 1.84 18.72
N ILE A 83 4.09 1.41 19.66
CA ILE A 83 3.35 2.34 20.53
C ILE A 83 4.28 2.85 21.63
N PRO A 84 4.45 4.17 21.80
CA PRO A 84 5.23 4.73 22.89
C PRO A 84 4.69 4.33 24.27
N GLU A 85 5.60 4.19 25.24
CA GLU A 85 5.24 3.87 26.62
C GLU A 85 4.22 4.88 27.18
N GLY A 86 3.23 4.37 27.90
CA GLY A 86 2.17 5.17 28.52
C GLY A 86 1.02 5.58 27.59
N LEU A 87 1.08 5.24 26.29
CA LEU A 87 -0.01 5.50 25.35
C LEU A 87 -0.79 4.22 25.02
N THR A 88 -2.08 4.38 24.80
CA THR A 88 -2.88 3.36 24.11
C THR A 88 -2.69 3.49 22.60
N LEU A 89 -2.98 2.43 21.84
CA LEU A 89 -2.97 2.49 20.37
C LEU A 89 -3.83 3.65 19.83
N ALA A 90 -5.04 3.83 20.35
CA ALA A 90 -5.93 4.90 19.90
C ALA A 90 -5.32 6.29 20.13
N GLN A 91 -4.76 6.55 21.32
CA GLN A 91 -4.08 7.81 21.60
C GLN A 91 -2.88 8.04 20.68
N TRP A 92 -2.12 6.99 20.37
CA TRP A 92 -1.00 7.09 19.45
C TRP A 92 -1.44 7.41 18.02
N LEU A 93 -2.48 6.75 17.52
CA LEU A 93 -3.04 7.05 16.20
C LEU A 93 -3.69 8.44 16.13
N ASP A 94 -4.31 8.90 17.23
CA ASP A 94 -4.81 10.28 17.33
C ASP A 94 -3.67 11.30 17.21
N GLN A 95 -2.52 11.05 17.87
CA GLN A 95 -1.36 11.94 17.83
C GLN A 95 -0.65 11.95 16.47
N GLU A 96 -0.57 10.84 15.78
CA GLU A 96 0.16 10.73 14.52
C GLU A 96 -0.74 10.93 13.28
N ILE A 97 -1.95 10.41 13.29
CA ILE A 97 -2.81 10.41 12.10
C ILE A 97 -3.88 11.49 12.19
N LEU A 98 -4.69 11.50 13.28
CA LEU A 98 -5.78 12.47 13.39
C LEU A 98 -5.23 13.91 13.46
N ALA A 99 -4.16 14.14 14.21
CA ALA A 99 -3.53 15.45 14.30
C ALA A 99 -3.02 15.95 12.93
N THR A 100 -2.42 15.05 12.13
CA THR A 100 -2.03 15.36 10.74
C THR A 100 -3.23 15.71 9.88
N GLN A 101 -4.31 14.92 9.93
CA GLN A 101 -5.51 15.18 9.14
C GLN A 101 -6.11 16.55 9.46
N ILE A 102 -6.23 16.88 10.75
CA ILE A 102 -6.73 18.19 11.23
C ILE A 102 -5.81 19.34 10.76
N GLU A 103 -4.50 19.17 10.84
CA GLU A 103 -3.55 20.20 10.41
C GLU A 103 -3.62 20.44 8.90
N LEU A 104 -3.67 19.38 8.10
CA LEU A 104 -3.81 19.47 6.64
C LEU A 104 -5.11 20.19 6.26
N GLU A 105 -6.23 19.80 6.86
CA GLU A 105 -7.53 20.43 6.61
C GLU A 105 -7.55 21.92 7.01
N LYS A 106 -6.96 22.25 8.16
CA LYS A 106 -6.86 23.62 8.63
C LYS A 106 -6.04 24.52 7.70
N ARG A 107 -4.95 24.00 7.11
CA ARG A 107 -4.03 24.78 6.26
C ARG A 107 -4.47 24.85 4.81
N LEU A 108 -5.05 23.76 4.31
CA LEU A 108 -5.27 23.55 2.88
C LEU A 108 -6.75 23.45 2.49
N GLY A 109 -7.65 23.37 3.47
CA GLY A 109 -9.07 23.15 3.25
C GLY A 109 -9.38 21.69 2.97
N LYS A 110 -9.91 21.36 1.79
CA LYS A 110 -10.27 19.98 1.45
C LYS A 110 -9.02 19.16 1.08
N VAL A 111 -8.80 18.08 1.83
CA VAL A 111 -7.72 17.11 1.59
C VAL A 111 -8.30 15.70 1.45
N GLY A 112 -7.49 14.77 0.95
CA GLY A 112 -7.90 13.37 0.83
C GLY A 112 -7.99 12.69 2.21
N ASN A 113 -9.07 11.96 2.46
CA ASN A 113 -9.22 11.15 3.68
C ASN A 113 -8.53 9.79 3.48
N MET A 114 -7.22 9.83 3.30
CA MET A 114 -6.36 8.71 2.96
C MET A 114 -5.07 8.78 3.74
N LEU A 115 -4.57 7.61 4.19
CA LEU A 115 -3.27 7.44 4.85
C LEU A 115 -2.34 6.62 3.98
N ALA A 116 -1.11 7.06 3.77
CA ALA A 116 -0.02 6.14 3.47
C ALA A 116 0.68 5.79 4.79
N TYR A 117 0.77 4.50 5.10
CA TYR A 117 1.49 4.09 6.31
C TYR A 117 2.98 4.38 6.17
N PRO A 118 3.61 5.09 7.14
CA PRO A 118 5.05 5.19 7.20
C PRO A 118 5.71 3.80 7.08
N TYR A 119 6.71 3.67 6.22
CA TYR A 119 7.37 2.39 5.90
C TYR A 119 6.46 1.29 5.34
N GLY A 120 5.16 1.57 5.14
CA GLY A 120 4.12 0.60 4.79
C GLY A 120 3.72 -0.31 5.96
N GLU A 121 4.03 0.06 7.19
CA GLU A 121 3.87 -0.75 8.38
C GLU A 121 2.51 -0.50 9.06
N PHE A 122 1.78 -1.59 9.32
CA PHE A 122 0.48 -1.56 10.01
C PHE A 122 0.25 -2.86 10.78
N THR A 123 -0.73 -2.85 11.67
CA THR A 123 -1.24 -4.04 12.36
C THR A 123 -2.75 -4.16 12.16
N LEU A 124 -3.31 -5.35 12.35
CA LEU A 124 -4.77 -5.51 12.31
C LEU A 124 -5.47 -4.70 13.39
N ALA A 125 -4.82 -4.48 14.54
CA ALA A 125 -5.37 -3.67 15.64
C ALA A 125 -5.65 -2.21 15.24
N MET A 126 -4.97 -1.69 14.21
CA MET A 126 -5.18 -0.32 13.71
C MET A 126 -6.43 -0.18 12.84
N ILE A 127 -6.91 -1.27 12.22
CA ILE A 127 -7.99 -1.25 11.23
C ILE A 127 -9.28 -0.65 11.79
N PRO A 128 -9.80 -1.07 12.98
CA PRO A 128 -11.04 -0.50 13.51
C PRO A 128 -10.97 1.02 13.74
N TRP A 129 -9.80 1.54 14.10
CA TRP A 129 -9.60 2.98 14.25
C TRP A 129 -9.72 3.71 12.89
N LEU A 130 -9.10 3.18 11.85
CA LEU A 130 -9.16 3.74 10.48
C LEU A 130 -10.58 3.66 9.90
N GLU A 131 -11.28 2.56 10.11
CA GLU A 131 -12.69 2.38 9.71
C GLU A 131 -13.59 3.41 10.38
N LYS A 132 -13.44 3.61 11.70
CA LYS A 132 -14.18 4.64 12.46
C LYS A 132 -14.00 6.03 11.87
N HIS A 133 -12.82 6.33 11.32
CA HIS A 133 -12.51 7.62 10.70
C HIS A 133 -12.76 7.64 9.17
N ASN A 134 -13.33 6.55 8.60
CA ASN A 134 -13.60 6.38 7.16
C ASN A 134 -12.36 6.62 6.28
N MET A 135 -11.16 6.29 6.77
CA MET A 135 -9.90 6.47 6.05
C MET A 135 -9.60 5.27 5.17
N LEU A 136 -9.19 5.50 3.92
CA LEU A 136 -8.46 4.52 3.13
C LEU A 136 -7.00 4.49 3.57
N ALA A 137 -6.34 3.32 3.52
CA ALA A 137 -4.93 3.27 3.89
C ALA A 137 -4.10 2.40 2.93
N TYR A 138 -2.91 2.89 2.62
CA TYR A 138 -1.98 2.33 1.64
C TYR A 138 -0.70 1.86 2.31
N GLY A 139 -0.36 0.59 2.09
CA GLY A 139 0.93 0.04 2.48
C GLY A 139 2.00 0.23 1.38
N GLN A 140 3.11 -0.50 1.53
CA GLN A 140 4.20 -0.58 0.54
C GLN A 140 4.36 -1.99 -0.04
N GLN A 141 3.44 -2.92 0.28
CA GLN A 141 3.39 -4.22 -0.39
C GLN A 141 3.03 -4.03 -1.86
N SER A 142 3.75 -4.74 -2.73
CA SER A 142 3.56 -4.65 -4.18
C SER A 142 2.25 -5.31 -4.61
N GLY A 143 1.46 -4.65 -5.43
CA GLY A 143 0.25 -5.26 -6.00
C GLY A 143 -0.70 -4.24 -6.58
N PRO A 144 -1.58 -4.67 -7.47
CA PRO A 144 -2.70 -3.87 -7.94
C PRO A 144 -3.84 -3.88 -6.92
N ILE A 145 -4.69 -2.87 -6.97
CA ILE A 145 -5.92 -2.79 -6.19
C ILE A 145 -7.06 -3.40 -7.01
N GLY A 146 -7.88 -4.23 -6.40
CA GLY A 146 -9.06 -4.85 -6.99
C GLY A 146 -10.26 -4.82 -6.05
N GLU A 147 -11.38 -5.40 -6.49
CA GLU A 147 -12.65 -5.41 -5.74
C GLU A 147 -12.56 -6.08 -4.37
N THR A 148 -11.64 -7.04 -4.23
CA THR A 148 -11.42 -7.78 -2.99
C THR A 148 -10.31 -7.20 -2.12
N SER A 149 -9.66 -6.09 -2.53
CA SER A 149 -8.64 -5.43 -1.72
C SER A 149 -9.25 -4.81 -0.46
N HIS A 150 -8.57 -4.97 0.68
CA HIS A 150 -9.03 -4.38 1.94
C HIS A 150 -8.77 -2.86 1.92
N PRO A 151 -9.79 -2.02 2.20
CA PRO A 151 -9.65 -0.56 2.07
C PRO A 151 -8.57 0.07 2.96
N GLN A 152 -8.25 -0.56 4.09
CA GLN A 152 -7.21 -0.12 5.02
C GLN A 152 -5.87 -0.85 4.84
N ALA A 153 -5.69 -1.64 3.77
CA ALA A 153 -4.43 -2.34 3.47
C ALA A 153 -4.16 -2.38 1.95
N LEU A 154 -4.39 -1.26 1.28
CA LEU A 154 -4.23 -1.15 -0.17
C LEU A 154 -2.75 -1.25 -0.58
N SER A 155 -2.48 -2.06 -1.58
CA SER A 155 -1.14 -2.24 -2.14
C SER A 155 -0.75 -1.13 -3.11
N ARG A 156 0.56 -0.90 -3.30
CA ARG A 156 1.11 0.02 -4.29
C ARG A 156 2.37 -0.57 -4.93
N PHE A 157 2.64 -0.24 -6.18
CA PHE A 157 3.92 -0.59 -6.80
C PHE A 157 4.93 0.55 -6.64
N PRO A 158 6.11 0.30 -6.03
CA PRO A 158 7.18 1.29 -6.03
C PRO A 158 7.68 1.53 -7.46
N ALA A 159 7.94 2.80 -7.77
CA ALA A 159 8.46 3.25 -9.07
C ALA A 159 9.66 4.21 -8.92
N ALA A 160 10.46 4.04 -7.86
CA ALA A 160 11.65 4.84 -7.59
C ALA A 160 12.91 3.97 -7.48
N GLY A 161 14.08 4.54 -7.65
CA GLY A 161 15.37 3.84 -7.56
C GLY A 161 15.43 2.64 -8.49
N VAL A 162 15.81 1.49 -7.97
CA VAL A 162 15.92 0.22 -8.73
C VAL A 162 14.57 -0.28 -9.29
N TYR A 163 13.45 0.26 -8.83
CA TYR A 163 12.12 -0.08 -9.30
C TYR A 163 11.60 0.83 -10.42
N ALA A 164 12.37 1.85 -10.83
CA ALA A 164 11.99 2.80 -11.88
C ALA A 164 12.20 2.27 -13.31
N ASP A 165 12.52 0.98 -13.48
CA ASP A 165 12.65 0.34 -14.79
C ASP A 165 11.29 0.28 -15.50
N VAL A 166 11.20 0.94 -16.65
CA VAL A 166 9.97 1.07 -17.46
C VAL A 166 9.44 -0.29 -17.92
N LYS A 167 10.32 -1.26 -18.21
CA LYS A 167 9.96 -2.58 -18.70
C LYS A 167 9.24 -3.39 -17.61
N SER A 168 9.80 -3.39 -16.40
CA SER A 168 9.18 -4.04 -15.24
C SER A 168 7.91 -3.31 -14.79
N LEU A 169 7.90 -1.97 -14.85
CA LEU A 169 6.73 -1.16 -14.51
C LEU A 169 5.54 -1.47 -15.43
N LYS A 170 5.77 -1.65 -16.73
CA LYS A 170 4.71 -2.04 -17.67
C LYS A 170 4.02 -3.34 -17.25
N THR A 171 4.77 -4.36 -16.84
CA THR A 171 4.20 -5.63 -16.35
C THR A 171 3.36 -5.41 -15.09
N LYS A 172 3.86 -4.60 -14.15
CA LYS A 172 3.16 -4.27 -12.89
C LYS A 172 1.84 -3.52 -13.16
N LEU A 173 1.86 -2.51 -14.03
CA LEU A 173 0.68 -1.72 -14.37
C LEU A 173 -0.41 -2.52 -15.12
N LEU A 174 -0.05 -3.61 -15.77
CA LEU A 174 -0.99 -4.52 -16.43
C LEU A 174 -1.45 -5.68 -15.54
N SER A 175 -0.93 -5.78 -14.31
CA SER A 175 -1.30 -6.86 -13.39
C SER A 175 -2.74 -6.70 -12.87
N LEU A 176 -3.29 -7.82 -12.39
CA LEU A 176 -4.62 -7.95 -11.81
C LEU A 176 -4.48 -8.32 -10.33
N ALA A 177 -5.35 -7.80 -9.49
CA ALA A 177 -5.39 -8.24 -8.09
C ALA A 177 -5.83 -9.70 -8.01
N LEU A 178 -5.01 -10.54 -7.38
CA LEU A 178 -5.41 -11.92 -7.11
C LEU A 178 -6.62 -11.89 -6.17
N PRO A 179 -7.76 -12.47 -6.55
CA PRO A 179 -9.00 -12.30 -5.81
C PRO A 179 -8.99 -13.17 -4.54
N ILE A 180 -8.64 -12.56 -3.43
CA ILE A 180 -8.62 -13.13 -2.09
C ILE A 180 -9.94 -12.78 -1.39
N GLU A 181 -10.46 -13.70 -0.55
CA GLU A 181 -11.63 -13.43 0.27
C GLU A 181 -11.35 -12.22 1.19
N LYS A 182 -12.22 -11.21 1.14
CA LYS A 182 -12.03 -9.91 1.85
C LYS A 182 -11.85 -10.04 3.36
N SER A 183 -12.46 -11.04 3.96
CA SER A 183 -12.38 -11.31 5.39
C SER A 183 -11.01 -11.82 5.85
N GLN A 184 -10.10 -12.11 4.93
CA GLN A 184 -8.80 -12.76 5.21
C GLN A 184 -7.63 -11.79 5.14
N LEU A 185 -7.74 -10.64 5.78
CA LEU A 185 -6.57 -9.80 6.02
C LEU A 185 -5.72 -10.43 7.14
N HIS A 186 -4.45 -10.72 6.84
CA HIS A 186 -3.50 -11.27 7.80
C HIS A 186 -2.72 -10.16 8.49
N ASP A 187 -2.49 -10.32 9.79
CA ASP A 187 -1.60 -9.42 10.53
C ASP A 187 -0.19 -9.52 9.97
N PRO A 188 0.42 -8.40 9.55
CA PRO A 188 1.80 -8.40 9.10
C PRO A 188 2.83 -8.70 10.19
N ILE A 189 2.46 -8.59 11.47
CA ILE A 189 3.40 -8.80 12.59
C ILE A 189 3.77 -10.26 12.72
N VAL A 190 5.07 -10.52 12.78
CA VAL A 190 5.63 -11.86 12.94
C VAL A 190 6.46 -11.90 14.22
N LEU A 191 6.03 -12.69 15.19
CA LEU A 191 6.80 -12.95 16.41
C LEU A 191 7.99 -13.88 16.09
N PRO A 192 9.11 -13.79 16.82
CA PRO A 192 10.30 -14.59 16.54
C PRO A 192 10.05 -16.09 16.44
N GLU A 193 9.18 -16.63 17.30
CA GLU A 193 8.80 -18.07 17.31
C GLU A 193 7.96 -18.49 16.08
N ASN A 194 7.35 -17.52 15.37
CA ASN A 194 6.55 -17.76 14.17
C ASN A 194 7.30 -17.44 12.86
N ASN A 195 8.61 -17.25 12.91
CA ASN A 195 9.44 -16.96 11.75
C ASN A 195 10.16 -18.24 11.23
N PRO A 196 9.91 -18.73 10.01
CA PRO A 196 9.15 -18.09 8.93
C PRO A 196 7.63 -18.18 9.11
N PRO A 197 6.88 -17.12 8.78
CA PRO A 197 5.42 -17.09 8.94
C PRO A 197 4.74 -18.06 7.97
N ALA A 198 3.79 -18.84 8.48
CA ALA A 198 2.89 -19.61 7.63
C ALA A 198 1.84 -18.68 7.03
N PHE A 199 1.56 -18.85 5.73
CA PHE A 199 0.53 -18.08 5.03
C PHE A 199 -0.51 -19.02 4.43
N LYS A 200 -1.78 -18.78 4.76
CA LYS A 200 -2.91 -19.53 4.24
C LYS A 200 -4.04 -18.57 3.90
N VAL A 201 -4.57 -18.62 2.69
CA VAL A 201 -5.63 -17.72 2.24
C VAL A 201 -6.57 -18.40 1.26
N ASP A 202 -7.86 -18.03 1.34
CA ASP A 202 -8.87 -18.48 0.40
C ASP A 202 -8.90 -17.59 -0.84
N LEU A 203 -8.83 -18.22 -1.99
CA LEU A 203 -8.86 -17.60 -3.30
C LEU A 203 -10.22 -17.82 -3.96
N LEU A 204 -10.78 -16.75 -4.48
CA LEU A 204 -11.98 -16.82 -5.30
C LEU A 204 -11.63 -17.29 -6.71
N LYS A 205 -12.60 -17.87 -7.41
CA LYS A 205 -12.44 -18.28 -8.82
C LYS A 205 -12.30 -17.06 -9.72
N ALA A 206 -11.37 -17.14 -10.66
CA ALA A 206 -11.18 -16.18 -11.73
C ALA A 206 -10.59 -16.89 -12.96
N ASP A 207 -10.14 -16.12 -13.95
CA ASP A 207 -9.62 -16.62 -15.22
C ASP A 207 -8.12 -17.02 -15.14
N TYR A 208 -7.74 -17.77 -14.11
CA TYR A 208 -6.39 -18.30 -13.93
C TYR A 208 -6.40 -19.81 -13.67
N ASN A 209 -5.28 -20.47 -13.99
CA ASN A 209 -5.06 -21.84 -13.57
C ASN A 209 -4.45 -21.89 -12.17
N PRO A 210 -5.16 -22.38 -11.13
CA PRO A 210 -4.67 -22.40 -9.75
C PRO A 210 -3.39 -23.21 -9.57
N ALA A 211 -3.16 -24.26 -10.37
CA ALA A 211 -1.92 -25.04 -10.34
C ALA A 211 -0.69 -24.24 -10.83
N GLY A 212 -0.89 -23.10 -11.48
CA GLY A 212 0.18 -22.21 -11.94
C GLY A 212 0.55 -21.13 -10.92
N ILE A 213 -0.09 -21.09 -9.75
CA ILE A 213 0.26 -20.10 -8.72
C ILE A 213 1.63 -20.40 -8.16
N GLN A 214 2.50 -19.39 -8.16
CA GLN A 214 3.83 -19.47 -7.60
C GLN A 214 4.02 -18.33 -6.61
N CYS A 215 4.50 -18.67 -5.40
CA CYS A 215 4.86 -17.70 -4.37
C CYS A 215 6.38 -17.57 -4.25
N PHE A 216 6.81 -16.38 -3.84
CA PHE A 216 8.21 -15.99 -3.66
C PHE A 216 8.37 -15.30 -2.30
N ALA A 217 9.38 -15.67 -1.54
CA ALA A 217 9.74 -15.00 -0.29
C ALA A 217 10.90 -14.02 -0.50
N SER A 218 10.88 -12.91 0.20
CA SER A 218 11.98 -11.93 0.19
C SER A 218 13.31 -12.64 0.48
N SER A 219 14.32 -12.38 -0.37
CA SER A 219 15.69 -12.91 -0.28
C SER A 219 15.83 -14.44 -0.37
N GLN A 220 14.75 -15.20 -0.61
CA GLN A 220 14.78 -16.66 -0.72
C GLN A 220 14.31 -17.19 -2.08
N GLY A 221 13.73 -16.32 -2.94
CA GLY A 221 13.21 -16.71 -4.24
C GLY A 221 11.90 -17.49 -4.17
N ALA A 222 11.71 -18.43 -5.10
CA ALA A 222 10.50 -19.25 -5.15
C ALA A 222 10.40 -20.16 -3.93
N ILE A 223 9.20 -20.29 -3.38
CA ILE A 223 8.89 -21.11 -2.19
C ILE A 223 7.79 -22.12 -2.51
N ASP A 224 7.72 -23.20 -1.75
CA ASP A 224 6.71 -24.23 -1.92
C ASP A 224 5.31 -23.62 -1.77
N THR A 225 4.47 -23.92 -2.76
CA THR A 225 3.12 -23.37 -2.87
C THR A 225 2.15 -24.51 -3.10
N LYS A 226 1.19 -24.68 -2.19
CA LYS A 226 0.12 -25.67 -2.30
C LYS A 226 -1.20 -24.96 -2.57
N VAL A 227 -1.95 -25.49 -3.52
CA VAL A 227 -3.30 -24.98 -3.85
C VAL A 227 -4.28 -26.13 -3.88
N GLU A 228 -5.23 -26.08 -3.00
CA GLU A 228 -6.25 -27.11 -2.85
C GLU A 228 -7.64 -26.57 -3.24
N LYS A 229 -8.42 -27.36 -3.94
CA LYS A 229 -9.78 -26.98 -4.33
C LYS A 229 -10.74 -27.10 -3.15
N ILE A 230 -11.54 -26.06 -2.93
CA ILE A 230 -12.65 -26.04 -1.98
C ILE A 230 -13.96 -25.71 -2.69
N ASN A 231 -15.10 -25.75 -1.98
CA ASN A 231 -16.42 -25.48 -2.60
C ASN A 231 -16.51 -24.11 -3.27
N ALA A 232 -16.03 -23.04 -2.60
CA ALA A 232 -16.15 -21.66 -3.06
C ALA A 232 -14.99 -21.18 -3.96
N GLY A 233 -13.90 -21.95 -4.05
CA GLY A 233 -12.69 -21.52 -4.77
C GLY A 233 -11.51 -22.43 -4.50
N TYR A 234 -10.43 -21.89 -3.96
CA TYR A 234 -9.20 -22.61 -3.65
C TYR A 234 -8.61 -22.10 -2.34
N VAL A 235 -7.83 -22.95 -1.66
CA VAL A 235 -6.98 -22.57 -0.54
C VAL A 235 -5.54 -22.56 -1.00
N LEU A 236 -4.88 -21.42 -0.86
CA LEU A 236 -3.44 -21.27 -1.06
C LEU A 236 -2.74 -21.42 0.30
N THR A 237 -1.73 -22.27 0.38
CA THR A 237 -0.86 -22.41 1.56
C THR A 237 0.59 -22.34 1.11
N THR A 238 1.39 -21.53 1.80
CA THR A 238 2.82 -21.39 1.54
C THR A 238 3.57 -20.95 2.80
N GLN A 239 4.87 -21.26 2.85
CA GLN A 239 5.77 -20.86 3.93
C GLN A 239 7.19 -20.81 3.39
N ALA A 240 7.99 -19.82 3.78
CA ALA A 240 9.39 -19.78 3.43
C ALA A 240 10.16 -20.96 4.07
N PRO A 241 11.16 -21.55 3.38
CA PRO A 241 11.91 -22.70 3.90
C PRO A 241 12.85 -22.34 5.06
N LYS A 242 13.16 -21.06 5.23
CA LYS A 242 14.05 -20.55 6.28
C LYS A 242 13.46 -19.29 6.92
N ALA A 243 13.88 -18.99 8.16
CA ALA A 243 13.56 -17.72 8.80
C ALA A 243 13.90 -16.54 7.89
N MET A 244 13.02 -15.56 7.89
CA MET A 244 13.21 -14.31 7.14
C MET A 244 14.03 -13.34 7.97
N ASN A 245 14.97 -12.64 7.35
CA ASN A 245 15.88 -11.70 8.02
C ASN A 245 15.52 -10.25 7.68
N GLY A 246 15.92 -9.32 8.57
CA GLY A 246 15.64 -7.89 8.45
C GLY A 246 14.32 -7.50 9.12
N ALA A 247 14.05 -6.21 9.19
CA ALA A 247 12.86 -5.67 9.84
C ALA A 247 11.56 -5.93 9.06
N ARG A 248 11.66 -6.17 7.74
CA ARG A 248 10.49 -6.33 6.84
C ARG A 248 10.77 -7.37 5.76
N GLY A 249 9.72 -8.11 5.41
CA GLY A 249 9.72 -9.07 4.32
C GLY A 249 8.35 -9.14 3.66
N ARG A 250 8.23 -10.03 2.68
CA ARG A 250 6.92 -10.28 2.03
C ARG A 250 6.92 -11.64 1.34
N TYR A 251 5.71 -12.16 1.17
CA TYR A 251 5.45 -13.19 0.18
C TYR A 251 4.72 -12.56 -0.99
N ASN A 252 5.24 -12.77 -2.21
CA ASN A 252 4.59 -12.35 -3.45
C ASN A 252 4.06 -13.60 -4.16
N CYS A 253 2.77 -13.68 -4.39
CA CYS A 253 2.15 -14.77 -5.12
C CYS A 253 1.61 -14.26 -6.45
N THR A 254 1.95 -14.94 -7.55
CA THR A 254 1.56 -14.57 -8.90
C THR A 254 1.06 -15.75 -9.68
N VAL A 255 0.18 -15.50 -10.65
CA VAL A 255 -0.28 -16.50 -11.62
C VAL A 255 -0.66 -15.82 -12.93
N MET A 256 -0.47 -16.49 -14.05
CA MET A 256 -0.89 -15.99 -15.35
C MET A 256 -2.43 -15.92 -15.44
N SER A 257 -2.95 -14.79 -15.93
CA SER A 257 -4.34 -14.67 -16.36
C SER A 257 -4.51 -15.31 -17.75
N SER A 258 -5.71 -15.72 -18.10
CA SER A 258 -6.06 -16.09 -19.48
C SER A 258 -5.94 -14.89 -20.45
N GLN A 259 -5.98 -13.68 -19.94
CA GLN A 259 -5.74 -12.46 -20.72
C GLN A 259 -4.26 -12.34 -21.05
N LYS A 260 -3.91 -12.37 -22.33
CA LYS A 260 -2.54 -12.34 -22.82
C LYS A 260 -1.70 -11.20 -22.22
N GLY A 261 -0.58 -11.54 -21.60
CA GLY A 261 0.38 -10.59 -21.05
C GLY A 261 -0.01 -9.98 -19.70
N ARG A 262 -1.04 -10.51 -19.06
CA ARG A 262 -1.47 -10.09 -17.72
C ARG A 262 -1.22 -11.19 -16.68
N PHE A 263 -1.00 -10.76 -15.43
CA PHE A 263 -0.76 -11.62 -14.28
C PHE A 263 -1.63 -11.18 -13.11
N TYR A 264 -2.17 -12.11 -12.38
CA TYR A 264 -2.66 -11.86 -11.03
C TYR A 264 -1.49 -11.74 -10.08
N TRP A 265 -1.62 -10.83 -9.14
CA TRP A 265 -0.57 -10.53 -8.15
C TRP A 265 -1.20 -10.25 -6.78
N TYR A 266 -0.62 -10.84 -5.76
CA TYR A 266 -0.88 -10.52 -4.36
C TYR A 266 0.43 -10.51 -3.59
N SER A 267 0.56 -9.60 -2.61
CA SER A 267 1.71 -9.55 -1.70
C SER A 267 1.22 -9.47 -0.27
N GLN A 268 1.64 -10.43 0.56
CA GLN A 268 1.49 -10.40 2.00
C GLN A 268 2.74 -9.76 2.61
N PRO A 269 2.66 -8.58 3.25
CA PRO A 269 3.78 -7.99 3.97
C PRO A 269 4.00 -8.71 5.30
N TRP A 270 5.27 -8.74 5.75
CA TRP A 270 5.68 -9.26 7.04
C TRP A 270 6.59 -8.25 7.74
N GLN A 271 6.42 -8.09 9.06
CA GLN A 271 7.16 -7.16 9.92
C GLN A 271 7.71 -7.95 11.10
N PHE A 272 9.02 -7.87 11.30
CA PHE A 272 9.75 -8.60 12.34
C PHE A 272 10.27 -7.61 13.39
N PHE A 273 9.87 -7.79 14.66
CA PHE A 273 10.21 -6.92 15.79
C PHE A 273 11.00 -7.67 16.85
#